data_99d4deeaf6e16d48cef83ccde6d76137
#
_entry.id   99d4deeaf6e16d48cef83ccde6d76137
#
_cell.length_a   1.000
_cell.length_b   1.000
_cell.length_c   1.000
_cell.angle_alpha   90.00
_cell.angle_beta   90.00
_cell.angle_gamma   90.00
#
_symmetry.space_group_name_H-M   'P 1'
#
loop_
_entity.id
_entity.type
_entity.pdbx_description
1 polymer ?
#
loop_
_entity_poly.entity_id
_entity_poly.type
_entity_poly.pdbx_seq_one_letter_code
_entity_poly.pdbx_strand_id
1 'polypeptide(L)'
;FDDNAFSESSLAEINFPESLVLFGNQAFAKTQLTTVVLPENMTNVYEGTFAQSTKLQSLTIPSGIRTIESYAFNGCTALTEIHCLGAEPATLNYYEGYDHPFNGIDASQVKVYVPKGFKSAYESSEWGYQFDNIIESNTGIFLQESTNPANDAEMESIGTIEITFPENASLVEQFPSVKVVKGQELYGEPVENAGGWMAFASGKKVNVFPADEYQEGPQPIPMEDGVDYYVTIPAGIVKNAEGSLNQKIVLHFVGKIESGVDQIESNDCFVTNNNGTLNIVLGNLTDCTVELFNATGNLINSISHAQGTATLHVESNGLYIIRIVSG
;
A
#
# COMPACT_ATOMS: atom_id res chain seq x y z
N PHE A 1 -0.91 -5.14 19.24
CA PHE A 1 -0.82 -5.23 20.70
C PHE A 1 -1.79 -4.23 21.32
N ASP A 2 -2.46 -4.61 22.41
CA ASP A 2 -3.41 -3.78 23.13
C ASP A 2 -2.70 -2.69 23.95
N ASP A 3 -3.48 -1.74 24.50
CA ASP A 3 -2.99 -0.70 25.37
C ASP A 3 -2.27 -1.30 26.59
N ASN A 4 -1.12 -0.73 26.92
CA ASN A 4 -0.27 -1.15 28.05
C ASN A 4 0.22 -2.62 28.01
N ALA A 5 0.16 -3.31 26.88
CA ALA A 5 0.42 -4.74 26.80
C ALA A 5 1.74 -5.21 27.45
N PHE A 6 2.81 -4.41 27.36
CA PHE A 6 4.14 -4.69 27.95
C PHE A 6 4.60 -3.55 28.87
N SER A 7 3.70 -2.65 29.27
CA SER A 7 4.03 -1.52 30.12
C SER A 7 4.61 -1.99 31.46
N GLU A 8 5.66 -1.29 31.92
CA GLU A 8 6.37 -1.58 33.20
C GLU A 8 7.04 -2.97 33.26
N SER A 9 7.15 -3.65 32.11
CA SER A 9 7.84 -4.93 32.05
C SER A 9 9.37 -4.80 32.02
N SER A 10 10.07 -5.88 32.36
CA SER A 10 11.55 -5.96 32.26
C SER A 10 12.01 -6.29 30.84
N LEU A 11 11.17 -6.10 29.81
CA LEU A 11 11.48 -6.38 28.42
C LEU A 11 12.67 -5.53 27.95
N ALA A 12 13.78 -6.18 27.60
CA ALA A 12 15.04 -5.53 27.20
C ALA A 12 15.30 -5.61 25.69
N GLU A 13 14.72 -6.60 25.01
CA GLU A 13 14.86 -6.82 23.57
C GLU A 13 13.52 -7.27 22.99
N ILE A 14 13.22 -6.85 21.77
CA ILE A 14 12.05 -7.30 21.02
C ILE A 14 12.33 -7.25 19.52
N ASN A 15 11.91 -8.31 18.83
CA ASN A 15 11.82 -8.33 17.38
C ASN A 15 10.34 -8.32 17.00
N PHE A 16 9.91 -7.27 16.35
CA PHE A 16 8.54 -7.16 15.90
C PHE A 16 8.30 -8.02 14.65
N PRO A 17 7.19 -8.79 14.60
CA PRO A 17 6.85 -9.51 13.39
C PRO A 17 6.49 -8.52 12.27
N GLU A 18 6.83 -8.85 11.03
CA GLU A 18 6.51 -8.01 9.87
C GLU A 18 5.01 -7.76 9.67
N SER A 19 4.15 -8.69 10.15
CA SER A 19 2.69 -8.55 10.08
C SER A 19 2.12 -7.52 11.07
N LEU A 20 2.96 -6.96 11.94
CA LEU A 20 2.49 -6.01 12.96
C LEU A 20 2.23 -4.64 12.33
N VAL A 21 1.00 -4.15 12.47
CA VAL A 21 0.53 -2.88 11.89
C VAL A 21 0.23 -1.81 12.92
N LEU A 22 0.05 -2.19 14.20
CA LEU A 22 -0.21 -1.20 15.25
C LEU A 22 0.25 -1.68 16.64
N PHE A 23 0.55 -0.71 17.50
CA PHE A 23 0.67 -0.84 18.94
C PHE A 23 -0.52 -0.13 19.61
N GLY A 24 -0.93 -0.58 20.79
CA GLY A 24 -1.81 0.19 21.65
C GLY A 24 -1.09 1.37 22.33
N ASN A 25 -1.85 2.28 22.92
CA ASN A 25 -1.29 3.36 23.72
C ASN A 25 -0.46 2.78 24.88
N GLN A 26 0.70 3.38 25.13
CA GLN A 26 1.61 2.98 26.20
C GLN A 26 2.03 1.50 26.18
N ALA A 27 1.90 0.80 25.02
CA ALA A 27 2.12 -0.64 24.93
C ALA A 27 3.50 -1.09 25.46
N PHE A 28 4.54 -0.27 25.31
CA PHE A 28 5.92 -0.52 25.74
C PHE A 28 6.43 0.56 26.70
N ALA A 29 5.55 1.28 27.37
CA ALA A 29 5.96 2.31 28.32
C ALA A 29 6.75 1.72 29.49
N LYS A 30 7.80 2.42 29.94
CA LYS A 30 8.66 2.03 31.09
C LYS A 30 9.32 0.64 30.92
N THR A 31 9.60 0.22 29.70
CA THR A 31 10.36 -1.01 29.44
C THR A 31 11.87 -0.80 29.59
N GLN A 32 12.65 -1.89 29.50
CA GLN A 32 14.11 -1.86 29.53
C GLN A 32 14.72 -1.99 28.12
N LEU A 33 13.94 -1.73 27.08
CA LEU A 33 14.40 -1.79 25.69
C LEU A 33 15.57 -0.81 25.49
N THR A 34 16.63 -1.28 24.83
CA THR A 34 17.82 -0.47 24.50
C THR A 34 17.80 -0.02 23.04
N THR A 35 17.20 -0.80 22.18
CA THR A 35 17.04 -0.51 20.75
C THR A 35 15.62 -0.86 20.31
N VAL A 36 15.03 -0.01 19.48
CA VAL A 36 13.74 -0.25 18.84
C VAL A 36 13.88 -0.04 17.34
N VAL A 37 13.48 -1.04 16.57
CA VAL A 37 13.26 -0.94 15.13
C VAL A 37 11.75 -1.08 14.91
N LEU A 38 11.09 0.01 14.52
CA LEU A 38 9.65 -0.01 14.28
C LEU A 38 9.31 -0.86 13.05
N PRO A 39 8.17 -1.58 13.05
CA PRO A 39 7.75 -2.39 11.91
C PRO A 39 7.49 -1.56 10.64
N GLU A 40 7.90 -2.08 9.50
CA GLU A 40 7.74 -1.45 8.18
C GLU A 40 6.26 -1.21 7.78
N ASN A 41 5.35 -2.03 8.30
CA ASN A 41 3.92 -1.96 7.97
C ASN A 41 3.12 -1.05 8.90
N MET A 42 3.77 -0.40 9.86
CA MET A 42 3.13 0.61 10.70
C MET A 42 3.10 1.97 10.03
N THR A 43 2.03 2.71 10.26
CA THR A 43 1.88 4.10 9.81
C THR A 43 1.93 5.10 10.95
N ASN A 44 1.59 4.68 12.17
CA ASN A 44 1.50 5.56 13.34
C ASN A 44 2.21 4.95 14.54
N VAL A 45 2.87 5.80 15.32
CA VAL A 45 3.30 5.48 16.70
C VAL A 45 2.35 6.17 17.63
N TYR A 46 1.58 5.41 18.39
CA TYR A 46 0.50 5.91 19.24
C TYR A 46 0.98 6.55 20.53
N GLU A 47 0.04 7.19 21.24
CA GLU A 47 0.31 7.98 22.46
C GLU A 47 1.08 7.16 23.50
N GLY A 48 2.20 7.72 23.95
CA GLY A 48 3.01 7.17 25.03
C GLY A 48 3.59 5.78 24.76
N THR A 49 3.56 5.25 23.53
CA THR A 49 3.92 3.85 23.22
C THR A 49 5.23 3.41 23.91
N PHE A 50 6.28 4.22 23.92
CA PHE A 50 7.57 3.92 24.56
C PHE A 50 7.90 4.90 25.68
N ALA A 51 6.92 5.61 26.23
CA ALA A 51 7.14 6.63 27.26
C ALA A 51 7.91 6.06 28.45
N GLN A 52 8.84 6.87 29.01
CA GLN A 52 9.66 6.51 30.18
C GLN A 52 10.51 5.23 30.01
N SER A 53 10.76 4.79 28.79
CA SER A 53 11.74 3.71 28.49
C SER A 53 13.13 4.29 28.55
N THR A 54 13.63 4.54 29.79
CA THR A 54 14.85 5.30 30.08
C THR A 54 16.15 4.64 29.66
N LYS A 55 16.10 3.41 29.15
CA LYS A 55 17.24 2.66 28.60
C LYS A 55 17.35 2.73 27.08
N LEU A 56 16.31 3.26 26.39
CA LEU A 56 16.26 3.32 24.94
C LEU A 56 17.35 4.27 24.42
N GLN A 57 18.31 3.73 23.67
CA GLN A 57 19.47 4.45 23.12
C GLN A 57 19.34 4.71 21.61
N SER A 58 18.74 3.77 20.89
CA SER A 58 18.63 3.82 19.44
C SER A 58 17.22 3.49 18.97
N LEU A 59 16.70 4.31 18.04
CA LEU A 59 15.39 4.18 17.43
C LEU A 59 15.51 4.18 15.91
N THR A 60 14.95 3.18 15.24
CA THR A 60 14.80 3.18 13.77
C THR A 60 13.34 3.37 13.39
N ILE A 61 13.08 4.38 12.57
CA ILE A 61 11.77 4.79 12.06
C ILE A 61 11.72 4.49 10.57
N PRO A 62 10.97 3.47 10.14
CA PRO A 62 10.86 3.10 8.74
C PRO A 62 10.07 4.14 7.93
N SER A 63 10.15 4.04 6.61
CA SER A 63 9.54 4.98 5.67
C SER A 63 8.00 4.99 5.71
N GLY A 64 7.39 3.94 6.24
CA GLY A 64 5.94 3.83 6.39
C GLY A 64 5.33 4.70 7.50
N ILE A 65 6.12 5.10 8.50
CA ILE A 65 5.62 5.90 9.63
C ILE A 65 5.31 7.33 9.16
N ARG A 66 4.05 7.73 9.30
CA ARG A 66 3.54 9.07 8.92
C ARG A 66 3.32 9.97 10.11
N THR A 67 3.00 9.38 11.29
CA THR A 67 2.65 10.16 12.49
C THR A 67 3.27 9.54 13.73
N ILE A 68 3.79 10.39 14.60
CA ILE A 68 4.25 10.05 15.95
C ILE A 68 3.45 10.91 16.91
N GLU A 69 2.63 10.26 17.73
CA GLU A 69 1.67 10.92 18.63
C GLU A 69 2.32 11.41 19.93
N SER A 70 1.57 12.24 20.69
CA SER A 70 1.96 12.81 21.98
C SER A 70 2.60 11.77 22.89
N TYR A 71 3.63 12.17 23.61
CA TYR A 71 4.34 11.34 24.60
C TYR A 71 4.99 10.06 24.07
N ALA A 72 4.94 9.73 22.77
CA ALA A 72 5.36 8.43 22.24
C ALA A 72 6.74 7.97 22.74
N PHE A 73 7.71 8.88 22.85
CA PHE A 73 9.07 8.65 23.38
C PHE A 73 9.40 9.59 24.55
N ASN A 74 8.39 10.15 25.21
CA ASN A 74 8.59 11.04 26.35
C ASN A 74 9.44 10.38 27.44
N GLY A 75 10.48 11.08 27.90
CA GLY A 75 11.34 10.59 28.97
C GLY A 75 12.24 9.41 28.62
N CYS A 76 12.46 9.13 27.33
CA CYS A 76 13.49 8.20 26.86
C CYS A 76 14.89 8.84 26.97
N THR A 77 15.34 9.08 28.20
CA THR A 77 16.49 9.93 28.51
C THR A 77 17.86 9.40 28.03
N ALA A 78 17.95 8.13 27.68
CA ALA A 78 19.17 7.54 27.13
C ALA A 78 19.25 7.62 25.58
N LEU A 79 18.22 8.18 24.91
CA LEU A 79 18.16 8.21 23.45
C LEU A 79 19.24 9.14 22.89
N THR A 80 20.12 8.58 22.05
CA THR A 80 21.24 9.29 21.42
C THR A 80 21.23 9.18 19.91
N GLU A 81 20.50 8.23 19.34
CA GLU A 81 20.44 8.01 17.90
C GLU A 81 19.02 7.72 17.43
N ILE A 82 18.59 8.44 16.38
CA ILE A 82 17.35 8.18 15.65
C ILE A 82 17.71 8.00 14.17
N HIS A 83 17.33 6.88 13.58
CA HIS A 83 17.51 6.56 12.18
C HIS A 83 16.17 6.67 11.46
N CYS A 84 15.95 7.76 10.73
CA CYS A 84 14.77 7.96 9.89
C CYS A 84 15.07 7.42 8.49
N LEU A 85 14.24 6.49 8.01
CA LEU A 85 14.42 5.86 6.69
C LEU A 85 13.50 6.49 5.63
N GLY A 86 12.59 7.39 6.00
CA GLY A 86 11.66 8.07 5.11
C GLY A 86 12.27 9.24 4.35
N ALA A 87 11.87 9.45 3.09
CA ALA A 87 12.15 10.67 2.33
C ALA A 87 11.45 11.89 2.94
N GLU A 88 10.26 11.66 3.49
CA GLU A 88 9.48 12.66 4.19
C GLU A 88 9.54 12.42 5.70
N PRO A 89 9.69 13.48 6.52
CA PRO A 89 9.65 13.35 7.98
C PRO A 89 8.24 12.98 8.44
N ALA A 90 8.14 12.05 9.38
CA ALA A 90 6.88 11.78 10.06
C ALA A 90 6.41 13.04 10.80
N THR A 91 5.09 13.31 10.76
CA THR A 91 4.48 14.41 11.54
C THR A 91 4.58 14.10 13.02
N LEU A 92 5.07 15.06 13.81
CA LEU A 92 5.07 14.99 15.26
C LEU A 92 3.75 15.58 15.76
N ASN A 93 2.78 14.72 16.07
CA ASN A 93 1.42 15.11 16.39
C ASN A 93 1.21 15.25 17.91
N TYR A 94 0.93 16.46 18.36
CA TYR A 94 0.61 16.77 19.74
C TYR A 94 -0.38 17.94 19.83
N TYR A 95 -1.23 17.92 20.84
CA TYR A 95 -2.26 18.94 21.04
C TYR A 95 -1.83 19.93 22.11
N GLU A 96 -2.42 21.12 22.09
CA GLU A 96 -2.22 22.12 23.14
C GLU A 96 -2.55 21.50 24.51
N GLY A 97 -1.57 21.56 25.44
CA GLY A 97 -1.68 20.93 26.78
C GLY A 97 -1.17 19.50 26.87
N TYR A 98 -0.71 18.92 25.75
CA TYR A 98 -0.03 17.61 25.71
C TYR A 98 1.44 17.79 25.38
N ASP A 99 2.29 16.95 25.97
CA ASP A 99 3.72 17.01 25.71
C ASP A 99 4.07 16.47 24.31
N HIS A 100 5.06 17.12 23.73
CA HIS A 100 5.69 16.70 22.48
C HIS A 100 6.14 15.22 22.54
N PRO A 101 6.09 14.48 21.41
CA PRO A 101 6.48 13.06 21.36
C PRO A 101 7.84 12.74 22.01
N PHE A 102 8.81 13.63 21.87
CA PHE A 102 10.18 13.51 22.42
C PHE A 102 10.45 14.41 23.63
N ASN A 103 9.45 14.78 24.39
CA ASN A 103 9.65 15.61 25.59
C ASN A 103 10.51 14.88 26.65
N GLY A 104 11.31 15.63 27.42
CA GLY A 104 12.18 15.09 28.45
C GLY A 104 13.45 14.38 27.95
N ILE A 105 13.77 14.51 26.67
CA ILE A 105 15.03 14.03 26.04
C ILE A 105 15.98 15.21 25.91
N ASP A 106 17.28 15.00 26.13
CA ASP A 106 18.30 15.98 25.79
C ASP A 106 18.56 16.00 24.28
N ALA A 107 17.78 16.80 23.56
CA ALA A 107 17.82 16.88 22.11
C ALA A 107 19.23 17.25 21.54
N SER A 108 20.06 17.95 22.33
CA SER A 108 21.42 18.32 21.92
C SER A 108 22.36 17.13 21.81
N GLN A 109 22.05 16.02 22.47
CA GLN A 109 22.83 14.77 22.43
C GLN A 109 22.32 13.79 21.40
N VAL A 110 21.12 14.01 20.84
CA VAL A 110 20.51 13.09 19.86
C VAL A 110 21.00 13.41 18.46
N LYS A 111 21.49 12.39 17.78
CA LYS A 111 21.79 12.43 16.34
C LYS A 111 20.63 11.85 15.56
N VAL A 112 20.06 12.63 14.66
CA VAL A 112 19.00 12.19 13.76
C VAL A 112 19.61 11.92 12.39
N TYR A 113 19.74 10.65 12.05
CA TYR A 113 20.24 10.23 10.74
C TYR A 113 19.06 10.18 9.76
N VAL A 114 19.20 10.91 8.65
CA VAL A 114 18.19 10.99 7.60
C VAL A 114 18.80 10.56 6.27
N PRO A 115 18.00 10.10 5.29
CA PRO A 115 18.55 9.67 4.02
C PRO A 115 19.24 10.81 3.27
N LYS A 116 20.27 10.47 2.50
CA LYS A 116 21.03 11.42 1.67
C LYS A 116 20.11 12.16 0.70
N GLY A 117 20.20 13.48 0.66
CA GLY A 117 19.38 14.37 -0.18
C GLY A 117 18.11 14.87 0.48
N PHE A 118 17.73 14.35 1.66
CA PHE A 118 16.47 14.73 2.33
C PHE A 118 16.65 15.55 3.61
N LYS A 119 17.89 15.91 3.97
CA LYS A 119 18.17 16.69 5.18
C LYS A 119 17.34 17.97 5.26
N SER A 120 17.21 18.72 4.17
CA SER A 120 16.44 19.97 4.16
C SER A 120 14.96 19.77 4.47
N ALA A 121 14.37 18.62 4.09
CA ALA A 121 12.98 18.30 4.40
C ALA A 121 12.79 18.13 5.91
N TYR A 122 13.73 17.45 6.58
CA TYR A 122 13.71 17.29 8.03
C TYR A 122 14.01 18.59 8.77
N GLU A 123 15.02 19.36 8.34
CA GLU A 123 15.36 20.65 8.96
C GLU A 123 14.25 21.69 8.88
N SER A 124 13.44 21.65 7.81
CA SER A 124 12.30 22.58 7.63
C SER A 124 10.99 22.10 8.27
N SER A 125 10.99 20.94 8.89
CA SER A 125 9.86 20.36 9.60
C SER A 125 9.96 20.53 11.12
N GLU A 126 8.99 19.98 11.88
CA GLU A 126 9.03 19.95 13.35
C GLU A 126 10.27 19.22 13.90
N TRP A 127 10.86 18.32 13.13
CA TRP A 127 12.11 17.66 13.49
C TRP A 127 13.27 18.64 13.61
N GLY A 128 13.37 19.65 12.73
CA GLY A 128 14.38 20.69 12.80
C GLY A 128 14.20 21.66 13.96
N TYR A 129 12.96 21.80 14.48
CA TYR A 129 12.72 22.55 15.72
C TYR A 129 13.03 21.75 16.98
N GLN A 130 12.92 20.41 16.90
CA GLN A 130 13.16 19.52 18.03
C GLN A 130 14.63 19.10 18.18
N PHE A 131 15.35 18.91 17.08
CA PHE A 131 16.70 18.33 17.07
C PHE A 131 17.69 19.20 16.30
N ASP A 132 18.80 19.55 16.93
CA ASP A 132 19.88 20.37 16.33
C ASP A 132 20.81 19.55 15.42
N ASN A 133 20.92 18.23 15.64
CA ASN A 133 21.89 17.35 15.01
C ASN A 133 21.26 16.45 13.94
N ILE A 134 20.72 17.04 12.87
CA ILE A 134 20.23 16.28 11.71
C ILE A 134 21.40 16.03 10.74
N ILE A 135 21.68 14.77 10.49
CA ILE A 135 22.88 14.29 9.77
C ILE A 135 22.41 13.44 8.58
N GLU A 136 22.88 13.75 7.38
CA GLU A 136 22.69 12.85 6.26
C GLU A 136 23.46 11.55 6.48
N SER A 137 22.75 10.42 6.37
CA SER A 137 23.40 9.12 6.34
C SER A 137 24.19 8.95 5.04
N ASN A 138 25.22 8.08 5.05
CA ASN A 138 25.96 7.77 3.83
C ASN A 138 25.15 6.92 2.84
N THR A 139 24.07 6.30 3.31
CA THR A 139 23.11 5.54 2.48
C THR A 139 21.95 6.44 2.11
N GLY A 140 21.79 6.73 0.82
CA GLY A 140 20.63 7.44 0.29
C GLY A 140 19.41 6.53 0.19
N ILE A 141 18.30 7.12 -0.17
CA ILE A 141 17.09 6.41 -0.60
C ILE A 141 17.15 6.23 -2.11
N PHE A 142 16.81 5.03 -2.57
CA PHE A 142 16.72 4.72 -3.98
C PHE A 142 15.25 4.64 -4.37
N LEU A 143 14.66 5.81 -4.71
CA LEU A 143 13.25 5.91 -5.07
C LEU A 143 13.02 5.48 -6.51
N GLN A 144 11.91 4.79 -6.73
CA GLN A 144 11.44 4.50 -8.08
C GLN A 144 10.92 5.78 -8.77
N GLU A 145 11.09 5.85 -10.09
CA GLU A 145 10.52 6.90 -10.93
C GLU A 145 9.10 6.56 -11.39
N SER A 146 8.86 5.30 -11.70
CA SER A 146 7.56 4.84 -12.19
C SER A 146 7.39 3.33 -12.01
N THR A 147 6.15 2.88 -12.16
CA THR A 147 5.79 1.45 -12.21
C THR A 147 4.91 1.18 -13.43
N ASN A 148 4.97 -0.05 -13.93
CA ASN A 148 4.08 -0.55 -14.96
C ASN A 148 3.63 -1.98 -14.57
N PRO A 149 2.36 -2.21 -14.29
CA PRO A 149 1.23 -1.27 -14.36
C PRO A 149 1.42 -0.04 -13.45
N ALA A 150 0.82 1.08 -13.87
CA ALA A 150 0.78 2.28 -13.03
C ALA A 150 -0.09 2.05 -11.79
N ASN A 151 0.17 2.83 -10.74
CA ASN A 151 -0.71 2.85 -9.58
C ASN A 151 -2.16 3.20 -9.99
N ASP A 152 -3.14 2.64 -9.31
CA ASP A 152 -4.58 2.77 -9.60
C ASP A 152 -5.02 2.17 -10.96
N ALA A 153 -4.24 1.29 -11.57
CA ALA A 153 -4.63 0.63 -12.80
C ALA A 153 -5.76 -0.40 -12.58
N GLU A 154 -6.68 -0.47 -13.54
CA GLU A 154 -7.67 -1.55 -13.64
C GLU A 154 -7.04 -2.77 -14.31
N MET A 155 -7.13 -3.95 -13.70
CA MET A 155 -6.44 -5.16 -14.15
C MET A 155 -7.30 -6.43 -13.98
N GLU A 156 -7.09 -7.41 -14.86
CA GLU A 156 -7.71 -8.75 -14.75
C GLU A 156 -6.92 -9.66 -13.78
N SER A 157 -5.61 -9.40 -13.68
CA SER A 157 -4.72 -10.18 -12.80
C SER A 157 -3.47 -9.39 -12.44
N ILE A 158 -2.89 -9.67 -11.28
CA ILE A 158 -1.60 -9.15 -10.86
C ILE A 158 -0.51 -10.06 -11.43
N GLY A 159 0.15 -9.57 -12.47
CA GLY A 159 1.27 -10.26 -13.13
C GLY A 159 2.61 -9.61 -12.81
N THR A 160 3.42 -9.39 -13.85
CA THR A 160 4.70 -8.70 -13.72
C THR A 160 4.51 -7.21 -13.43
N ILE A 161 5.16 -6.73 -12.38
CA ILE A 161 5.27 -5.31 -12.03
C ILE A 161 6.68 -4.87 -12.40
N GLU A 162 6.80 -4.00 -13.41
CA GLU A 162 8.06 -3.36 -13.78
C GLU A 162 8.22 -2.07 -12.97
N ILE A 163 9.33 -1.94 -12.26
CA ILE A 163 9.69 -0.76 -11.48
C ILE A 163 10.87 -0.10 -12.18
N THR A 164 10.74 1.17 -12.53
CA THR A 164 11.82 1.96 -13.14
C THR A 164 12.46 2.86 -12.09
N PHE A 165 13.79 2.85 -12.03
CA PHE A 165 14.60 3.67 -11.15
C PHE A 165 15.37 4.73 -11.95
N PRO A 166 15.86 5.82 -11.32
CA PRO A 166 16.58 6.89 -12.00
C PRO A 166 17.93 6.45 -12.59
N GLU A 167 18.51 5.40 -12.03
CA GLU A 167 19.81 4.84 -12.42
C GLU A 167 19.81 3.30 -12.38
N ASN A 168 20.91 2.67 -12.74
CA ASN A 168 21.01 1.22 -12.76
C ASN A 168 20.77 0.61 -11.38
N ALA A 169 19.91 -0.35 -11.35
CA ALA A 169 19.46 -1.09 -10.18
C ALA A 169 20.08 -2.49 -10.14
N SER A 170 20.36 -2.99 -8.96
CA SER A 170 20.74 -4.37 -8.71
C SER A 170 19.93 -4.95 -7.56
N LEU A 171 19.69 -6.25 -7.57
CA LEU A 171 18.96 -6.92 -6.52
C LEU A 171 19.83 -7.15 -5.28
N VAL A 172 19.26 -6.95 -4.12
CA VAL A 172 19.76 -7.45 -2.83
C VAL A 172 19.15 -8.83 -2.58
N GLU A 173 17.88 -8.98 -2.94
CA GLU A 173 17.09 -10.20 -2.76
C GLU A 173 16.38 -10.56 -4.07
N GLN A 174 16.47 -11.82 -4.48
CA GLN A 174 15.85 -12.33 -5.71
C GLN A 174 14.44 -12.87 -5.46
N PHE A 175 14.13 -13.28 -4.24
CA PHE A 175 12.84 -13.82 -3.83
C PHE A 175 12.21 -12.94 -2.75
N PRO A 176 11.68 -11.75 -3.12
CA PRO A 176 11.15 -10.81 -2.15
C PRO A 176 9.84 -11.30 -1.54
N SER A 177 9.64 -10.96 -0.26
CA SER A 177 8.38 -11.22 0.46
C SER A 177 7.31 -10.19 0.09
N VAL A 178 6.88 -10.17 -1.18
CA VAL A 178 5.80 -9.30 -1.64
C VAL A 178 4.48 -9.73 -1.03
N LYS A 179 3.72 -8.77 -0.51
CA LYS A 179 2.39 -9.01 0.08
C LYS A 179 1.31 -8.46 -0.82
N VAL A 180 0.23 -9.20 -0.95
CA VAL A 180 -0.99 -8.75 -1.63
C VAL A 180 -2.15 -8.87 -0.67
N VAL A 181 -2.94 -7.81 -0.55
CA VAL A 181 -4.19 -7.82 0.21
C VAL A 181 -5.32 -7.27 -0.65
N LYS A 182 -6.55 -7.76 -0.45
CA LYS A 182 -7.75 -7.26 -1.11
C LYS A 182 -8.66 -6.52 -0.14
N GLY A 183 -9.34 -5.49 -0.61
CA GLY A 183 -10.28 -4.67 0.11
C GLY A 183 -9.68 -3.41 0.72
N GLN A 184 -8.74 -3.52 1.67
CA GLN A 184 -8.12 -2.37 2.33
C GLN A 184 -6.62 -2.58 2.49
N GLU A 185 -5.82 -1.53 2.30
CA GLU A 185 -4.35 -1.59 2.30
C GLU A 185 -3.74 -2.31 3.52
N LEU A 186 -4.19 -1.99 4.74
CA LEU A 186 -3.62 -2.53 5.98
C LEU A 186 -4.45 -3.64 6.61
N TYR A 187 -5.75 -3.67 6.35
CA TYR A 187 -6.72 -4.56 7.01
C TYR A 187 -7.46 -5.46 6.02
N GLY A 188 -7.02 -5.47 4.75
CA GLY A 188 -7.58 -6.31 3.72
C GLY A 188 -7.31 -7.80 3.94
N GLU A 189 -8.05 -8.64 3.23
CA GLU A 189 -7.82 -10.09 3.25
C GLU A 189 -6.53 -10.42 2.50
N PRO A 190 -5.59 -11.17 3.10
CA PRO A 190 -4.39 -11.61 2.40
C PRO A 190 -4.72 -12.47 1.19
N VAL A 191 -4.05 -12.21 0.07
CA VAL A 191 -4.12 -13.03 -1.13
C VAL A 191 -2.87 -13.90 -1.18
N GLU A 192 -3.06 -15.19 -1.00
CA GLU A 192 -1.95 -16.14 -1.03
C GLU A 192 -1.51 -16.42 -2.47
N ASN A 193 -0.19 -16.51 -2.67
CA ASN A 193 0.43 -17.02 -3.88
C ASN A 193 1.32 -18.20 -3.51
N ALA A 194 0.93 -19.40 -3.89
CA ALA A 194 1.57 -20.65 -3.49
C ALA A 194 3.04 -20.77 -3.95
N GLY A 195 3.40 -20.11 -5.07
CA GLY A 195 4.76 -20.12 -5.60
C GLY A 195 5.67 -19.01 -5.06
N GLY A 196 5.10 -18.02 -4.37
CA GLY A 196 5.87 -16.87 -3.90
C GLY A 196 6.13 -15.82 -4.97
N TRP A 197 7.19 -15.03 -4.81
CA TRP A 197 7.55 -13.94 -5.71
C TRP A 197 9.02 -14.04 -6.14
N MET A 198 9.29 -13.57 -7.34
CA MET A 198 10.64 -13.47 -7.90
C MET A 198 10.90 -12.07 -8.42
N ALA A 199 12.14 -11.61 -8.33
CA ALA A 199 12.59 -10.36 -8.91
C ALA A 199 13.75 -10.56 -9.86
N PHE A 200 13.81 -9.71 -10.90
CA PHE A 200 14.88 -9.66 -11.89
C PHE A 200 15.23 -8.22 -12.26
N ALA A 201 16.51 -7.86 -12.19
CA ALA A 201 16.99 -6.52 -12.52
C ALA A 201 17.70 -6.47 -13.88
N SER A 202 17.43 -5.43 -14.67
CA SER A 202 18.08 -5.16 -15.95
C SER A 202 18.20 -3.65 -16.19
N GLY A 203 19.41 -3.11 -16.08
CA GLY A 203 19.65 -1.67 -16.18
C GLY A 203 18.88 -0.91 -15.10
N LYS A 204 18.05 0.03 -15.51
CA LYS A 204 17.22 0.85 -14.61
C LYS A 204 15.91 0.17 -14.16
N LYS A 205 15.63 -1.02 -14.67
CA LYS A 205 14.35 -1.69 -14.48
C LYS A 205 14.50 -2.89 -13.58
N VAL A 206 13.53 -3.06 -12.70
CA VAL A 206 13.35 -4.24 -11.86
C VAL A 206 11.95 -4.78 -12.12
N ASN A 207 11.87 -6.05 -12.51
CA ASN A 207 10.61 -6.76 -12.66
C ASN A 207 10.39 -7.63 -11.42
N VAL A 208 9.23 -7.50 -10.82
CA VAL A 208 8.77 -8.31 -9.69
C VAL A 208 7.50 -9.02 -10.14
N PHE A 209 7.42 -10.32 -9.95
CA PHE A 209 6.28 -11.10 -10.44
C PHE A 209 5.98 -12.31 -9.55
N PRO A 210 4.72 -12.74 -9.49
CA PRO A 210 4.35 -14.01 -8.88
C PRO A 210 4.99 -15.15 -9.66
N ALA A 211 5.61 -16.09 -8.97
CA ALA A 211 6.34 -17.22 -9.58
C ALA A 211 6.03 -18.53 -8.85
N ASP A 212 6.14 -19.62 -9.57
CA ASP A 212 6.09 -20.97 -9.03
C ASP A 212 7.44 -21.64 -9.34
N GLU A 213 8.08 -22.25 -8.35
CA GLU A 213 9.36 -22.93 -8.50
C GLU A 213 9.32 -24.12 -9.48
N TYR A 214 8.11 -24.63 -9.79
CA TYR A 214 7.87 -25.76 -10.68
C TYR A 214 7.38 -25.37 -12.09
N GLN A 215 7.14 -24.07 -12.34
CA GLN A 215 6.63 -23.56 -13.62
C GLN A 215 7.54 -22.46 -14.17
N GLU A 216 7.76 -22.48 -15.47
CA GLU A 216 8.51 -21.42 -16.14
C GLU A 216 7.64 -20.16 -16.32
N GLY A 217 8.15 -19.00 -15.82
CA GLY A 217 7.59 -17.68 -16.01
C GLY A 217 6.61 -17.22 -14.92
N PRO A 218 6.06 -15.99 -15.08
CA PRO A 218 5.12 -15.39 -14.14
C PRO A 218 3.82 -16.20 -14.02
N GLN A 219 3.32 -16.32 -12.78
CA GLN A 219 2.04 -16.93 -12.46
C GLN A 219 1.05 -15.86 -11.99
N PRO A 220 0.30 -15.20 -12.90
CA PRO A 220 -0.56 -14.09 -12.53
C PRO A 220 -1.60 -14.47 -11.47
N ILE A 221 -1.83 -13.59 -10.49
CA ILE A 221 -2.85 -13.73 -9.46
C ILE A 221 -4.14 -13.12 -10.01
N PRO A 222 -5.21 -13.90 -10.24
CA PRO A 222 -6.50 -13.39 -10.72
C PRO A 222 -7.08 -12.35 -9.73
N MET A 223 -7.70 -11.31 -10.26
CA MET A 223 -8.39 -10.30 -9.48
C MET A 223 -9.91 -10.44 -9.63
N GLU A 224 -10.64 -10.15 -8.56
CA GLU A 224 -12.09 -10.11 -8.54
C GLU A 224 -12.57 -8.77 -9.08
N ASP A 225 -13.64 -8.75 -9.88
CA ASP A 225 -14.18 -7.56 -10.51
C ASP A 225 -14.54 -6.46 -9.51
N GLY A 226 -14.01 -5.26 -9.72
CA GLY A 226 -14.30 -4.07 -8.91
C GLY A 226 -13.74 -4.11 -7.48
N VAL A 227 -12.89 -5.10 -7.16
CA VAL A 227 -12.26 -5.22 -5.84
C VAL A 227 -10.91 -4.51 -5.84
N ASP A 228 -10.64 -3.74 -4.79
CA ASP A 228 -9.35 -3.09 -4.56
C ASP A 228 -8.30 -4.11 -4.11
N TYR A 229 -7.10 -4.01 -4.68
CA TYR A 229 -5.93 -4.81 -4.31
C TYR A 229 -4.75 -3.90 -4.02
N TYR A 230 -4.00 -4.23 -2.97
CA TYR A 230 -2.78 -3.51 -2.59
C TYR A 230 -1.61 -4.47 -2.63
N VAL A 231 -0.62 -4.14 -3.45
CA VAL A 231 0.63 -4.90 -3.59
C VAL A 231 1.74 -4.15 -2.86
N THR A 232 2.28 -4.76 -1.82
CA THR A 232 3.39 -4.20 -1.05
C THR A 232 4.69 -4.89 -1.42
N ILE A 233 5.60 -4.14 -2.05
CA ILE A 233 6.96 -4.56 -2.37
C ILE A 233 7.86 -4.06 -1.24
N PRO A 234 8.62 -4.93 -0.55
CA PRO A 234 9.37 -4.56 0.64
C PRO A 234 10.51 -3.57 0.33
N ALA A 235 10.89 -2.81 1.35
CA ALA A 235 12.11 -2.02 1.32
C ALA A 235 13.35 -2.93 1.27
N GLY A 236 14.44 -2.40 0.71
CA GLY A 236 15.75 -3.06 0.78
C GLY A 236 15.98 -4.22 -0.19
N ILE A 237 15.05 -4.52 -1.11
CA ILE A 237 15.24 -5.59 -2.11
C ILE A 237 16.07 -5.13 -3.32
N VAL A 238 16.17 -3.82 -3.53
CA VAL A 238 16.88 -3.21 -4.66
C VAL A 238 17.88 -2.17 -4.14
N LYS A 239 19.04 -2.08 -4.79
CA LYS A 239 20.04 -1.06 -4.49
C LYS A 239 20.64 -0.47 -5.77
N ASN A 240 21.13 0.77 -5.66
CA ASN A 240 21.97 1.39 -6.69
C ASN A 240 23.44 1.04 -6.52
N ALA A 241 24.31 1.62 -7.36
CA ALA A 241 25.76 1.42 -7.32
C ALA A 241 26.42 1.96 -6.02
N GLU A 242 25.82 2.96 -5.39
CA GLU A 242 26.28 3.57 -4.13
C GLU A 242 25.82 2.78 -2.89
N GLY A 243 24.95 1.78 -3.06
CA GLY A 243 24.41 0.96 -1.99
C GLY A 243 23.14 1.53 -1.35
N SER A 244 22.56 2.62 -1.89
CA SER A 244 21.26 3.14 -1.45
C SER A 244 20.16 2.14 -1.77
N LEU A 245 19.29 1.90 -0.80
CA LEU A 245 18.23 0.88 -0.88
C LEU A 245 16.88 1.49 -1.28
N ASN A 246 16.03 0.70 -1.96
CA ASN A 246 14.66 1.12 -2.21
C ASN A 246 13.86 1.19 -0.90
N GLN A 247 12.89 2.11 -0.88
CA GLN A 247 11.85 2.15 0.15
C GLN A 247 10.75 1.12 -0.17
N LYS A 248 9.90 0.87 0.82
CA LYS A 248 8.66 0.11 0.62
C LYS A 248 7.81 0.79 -0.46
N ILE A 249 7.37 0.02 -1.44
CA ILE A 249 6.50 0.47 -2.51
C ILE A 249 5.12 -0.17 -2.29
N VAL A 250 4.09 0.64 -2.21
CA VAL A 250 2.71 0.17 -2.15
C VAL A 250 2.02 0.60 -3.43
N LEU A 251 1.45 -0.35 -4.14
CA LEU A 251 0.68 -0.13 -5.36
C LEU A 251 -0.76 -0.55 -5.11
N HIS A 252 -1.67 0.26 -5.59
CA HIS A 252 -3.09 0.00 -5.61
C HIS A 252 -3.53 -0.40 -7.01
N PHE A 253 -4.33 -1.45 -7.13
CA PHE A 253 -4.95 -1.90 -8.36
C PHE A 253 -6.42 -2.20 -8.11
N VAL A 254 -7.25 -2.03 -9.13
CA VAL A 254 -8.66 -2.38 -9.08
C VAL A 254 -8.91 -3.54 -10.03
N GLY A 255 -9.61 -4.58 -9.56
CA GLY A 255 -10.05 -5.65 -10.43
C GLY A 255 -10.89 -5.07 -11.56
N LYS A 256 -10.44 -5.29 -12.81
CA LYS A 256 -11.14 -4.80 -13.99
C LYS A 256 -12.54 -5.40 -14.00
N ILE A 257 -13.53 -4.53 -13.89
CA ILE A 257 -14.88 -4.94 -14.15
C ILE A 257 -14.90 -5.30 -15.62
N GLU A 258 -14.87 -6.60 -15.93
CA GLU A 258 -15.31 -6.97 -17.26
C GLU A 258 -16.68 -6.34 -17.40
N SER A 259 -16.80 -5.39 -18.33
CA SER A 259 -18.09 -5.02 -18.86
C SER A 259 -18.59 -6.28 -19.60
N GLY A 260 -18.85 -7.30 -18.78
CA GLY A 260 -19.27 -8.60 -19.20
C GLY A 260 -20.64 -8.44 -19.80
N VAL A 261 -20.62 -8.43 -21.09
CA VAL A 261 -21.73 -9.04 -21.77
C VAL A 261 -21.42 -10.52 -21.67
N ASP A 262 -21.89 -11.19 -20.64
CA ASP A 262 -22.12 -12.62 -20.74
C ASP A 262 -22.93 -12.79 -22.01
N GLN A 263 -22.32 -13.41 -23.03
CA GLN A 263 -23.07 -13.84 -24.17
C GLN A 263 -24.11 -14.79 -23.63
N ILE A 264 -25.33 -14.28 -23.45
CA ILE A 264 -26.45 -15.16 -23.29
C ILE A 264 -26.50 -15.91 -24.63
N GLU A 265 -25.97 -17.12 -24.66
CA GLU A 265 -26.19 -18.09 -25.72
C GLU A 265 -27.65 -18.58 -25.67
N SER A 266 -28.58 -17.67 -25.88
CA SER A 266 -29.80 -18.01 -26.55
C SER A 266 -29.56 -17.69 -28.03
N ASN A 267 -29.75 -18.63 -28.90
CA ASN A 267 -29.35 -18.69 -30.31
C ASN A 267 -29.64 -17.45 -31.18
N ASP A 268 -30.18 -16.35 -30.65
CA ASP A 268 -30.66 -15.24 -31.43
C ASP A 268 -30.41 -13.84 -30.86
N CYS A 269 -29.95 -13.67 -29.62
CA CYS A 269 -29.72 -12.33 -29.03
C CYS A 269 -28.29 -12.20 -28.48
N PHE A 270 -27.61 -11.08 -28.76
CA PHE A 270 -26.35 -10.75 -28.11
C PHE A 270 -26.26 -9.25 -27.85
N VAL A 271 -25.48 -8.89 -26.86
CA VAL A 271 -25.25 -7.49 -26.45
C VAL A 271 -23.78 -7.17 -26.63
N THR A 272 -23.47 -6.01 -27.17
CA THR A 272 -22.10 -5.46 -27.21
C THR A 272 -22.08 -4.11 -26.55
N ASN A 273 -21.04 -3.84 -25.77
CA ASN A 273 -20.79 -2.54 -25.16
C ASN A 273 -19.65 -1.84 -25.91
N ASN A 274 -19.88 -0.60 -26.33
CA ASN A 274 -18.87 0.23 -26.94
C ASN A 274 -18.88 1.60 -26.26
N ASN A 275 -17.99 1.77 -25.29
CA ASN A 275 -17.81 3.02 -24.52
C ASN A 275 -19.13 3.59 -23.97
N GLY A 276 -19.88 2.77 -23.21
CA GLY A 276 -21.15 3.18 -22.60
C GLY A 276 -22.36 3.13 -23.56
N THR A 277 -22.17 2.66 -24.78
CA THR A 277 -23.25 2.39 -25.72
C THR A 277 -23.48 0.88 -25.82
N LEU A 278 -24.62 0.43 -25.32
CA LEU A 278 -25.04 -0.96 -25.37
C LEU A 278 -25.82 -1.19 -26.68
N ASN A 279 -25.29 -2.02 -27.56
CA ASN A 279 -25.98 -2.46 -28.76
C ASN A 279 -26.50 -3.89 -28.55
N ILE A 280 -27.82 -4.04 -28.54
CA ILE A 280 -28.51 -5.28 -28.26
C ILE A 280 -29.06 -5.79 -29.61
N VAL A 281 -28.47 -6.87 -30.13
CA VAL A 281 -28.94 -7.54 -31.34
C VAL A 281 -30.03 -8.51 -30.91
N LEU A 282 -31.22 -8.38 -31.49
CA LEU A 282 -32.43 -9.12 -31.13
C LEU A 282 -32.63 -10.38 -31.96
N GLY A 283 -31.73 -10.68 -32.90
CA GLY A 283 -31.82 -11.86 -33.75
C GLY A 283 -33.13 -11.91 -34.52
N ASN A 284 -33.87 -13.00 -34.36
CA ASN A 284 -35.15 -13.21 -34.99
C ASN A 284 -36.35 -12.70 -34.17
N LEU A 285 -36.09 -12.06 -33.03
CA LEU A 285 -37.14 -11.50 -32.20
C LEU A 285 -37.71 -10.23 -32.84
N THR A 286 -39.04 -10.12 -32.88
CA THR A 286 -39.77 -8.97 -33.39
C THR A 286 -40.72 -8.45 -32.32
N ASP A 287 -40.94 -7.15 -32.32
CA ASP A 287 -41.87 -6.50 -31.38
C ASP A 287 -41.49 -6.69 -29.89
N CYS A 288 -40.21 -6.57 -29.59
CA CYS A 288 -39.68 -6.75 -28.24
C CYS A 288 -39.70 -5.46 -27.43
N THR A 289 -39.84 -5.56 -26.12
CA THR A 289 -39.46 -4.51 -25.17
C THR A 289 -38.12 -4.83 -24.56
N VAL A 290 -37.16 -3.91 -24.72
CA VAL A 290 -35.83 -4.01 -24.13
C VAL A 290 -35.75 -3.04 -22.96
N GLU A 291 -35.49 -3.54 -21.77
CA GLU A 291 -35.46 -2.78 -20.52
C GLU A 291 -34.06 -2.88 -19.90
N LEU A 292 -33.55 -1.76 -19.42
CA LEU A 292 -32.24 -1.63 -18.74
C LEU A 292 -32.49 -1.27 -17.27
N PHE A 293 -31.94 -2.06 -16.38
CA PHE A 293 -31.98 -1.84 -14.93
C PHE A 293 -30.59 -1.64 -14.37
N ASN A 294 -30.46 -0.88 -13.29
CA ASN A 294 -29.21 -0.83 -12.49
C ASN A 294 -29.09 -2.06 -11.57
N ALA A 295 -27.95 -2.18 -10.88
CA ALA A 295 -27.67 -3.27 -9.95
C ALA A 295 -28.69 -3.40 -8.79
N THR A 296 -29.40 -2.31 -8.46
CA THR A 296 -30.44 -2.31 -7.42
C THR A 296 -31.83 -2.66 -7.95
N GLY A 297 -31.96 -3.00 -9.24
CA GLY A 297 -33.20 -3.38 -9.87
C GLY A 297 -34.12 -2.22 -10.30
N ASN A 298 -33.62 -0.98 -10.29
CA ASN A 298 -34.38 0.17 -10.76
C ASN A 298 -34.27 0.27 -12.29
N LEU A 299 -35.39 0.47 -12.95
CA LEU A 299 -35.43 0.69 -14.39
C LEU A 299 -34.78 2.03 -14.74
N ILE A 300 -33.77 1.99 -15.63
CA ILE A 300 -33.06 3.17 -16.13
C ILE A 300 -33.62 3.62 -17.46
N ASN A 301 -33.86 2.66 -18.36
CA ASN A 301 -34.31 2.95 -19.72
C ASN A 301 -35.15 1.79 -20.28
N SER A 302 -36.00 2.07 -21.29
CA SER A 302 -36.80 1.06 -21.96
C SER A 302 -37.02 1.46 -23.43
N ILE A 303 -36.95 0.48 -24.32
CA ILE A 303 -37.27 0.61 -25.75
C ILE A 303 -38.36 -0.41 -26.04
N SER A 304 -39.58 0.09 -26.44
CA SER A 304 -40.68 -0.74 -26.86
C SER A 304 -40.68 -0.92 -28.39
N HIS A 305 -41.25 -2.02 -28.86
CA HIS A 305 -41.34 -2.37 -30.27
C HIS A 305 -39.99 -2.46 -30.99
N ALA A 306 -38.94 -2.88 -30.26
CA ALA A 306 -37.61 -3.04 -30.82
C ALA A 306 -37.55 -4.23 -31.81
N GLN A 307 -36.84 -4.03 -32.91
CA GLN A 307 -36.61 -5.03 -33.97
C GLN A 307 -35.14 -4.96 -34.44
N GLY A 308 -34.52 -6.09 -34.68
CA GLY A 308 -33.15 -6.17 -35.19
C GLY A 308 -32.09 -5.75 -34.17
N THR A 309 -31.93 -4.45 -33.95
CA THR A 309 -30.95 -3.93 -32.98
C THR A 309 -31.56 -2.80 -32.16
N ALA A 310 -31.43 -2.86 -30.83
CA ALA A 310 -31.75 -1.79 -29.90
C ALA A 310 -30.46 -1.18 -29.35
N THR A 311 -30.43 0.15 -29.18
CA THR A 311 -29.25 0.86 -28.62
C THR A 311 -29.64 1.61 -27.37
N LEU A 312 -28.94 1.33 -26.26
CA LEU A 312 -29.13 1.98 -24.99
C LEU A 312 -27.80 2.64 -24.55
N HIS A 313 -27.89 3.74 -23.82
CA HIS A 313 -26.72 4.41 -23.28
C HIS A 313 -26.66 4.22 -21.76
N VAL A 314 -25.47 3.98 -21.22
CA VAL A 314 -25.16 3.93 -19.79
C VAL A 314 -24.20 5.06 -19.45
N GLU A 315 -24.49 5.81 -18.39
CA GLU A 315 -23.74 7.03 -18.02
C GLU A 315 -22.51 6.74 -17.15
N SER A 316 -22.39 5.54 -16.62
CA SER A 316 -21.28 5.14 -15.73
C SER A 316 -20.90 3.67 -15.92
N ASN A 317 -19.69 3.33 -15.53
CA ASN A 317 -19.28 1.93 -15.36
C ASN A 317 -20.09 1.32 -14.20
N GLY A 318 -20.66 0.16 -14.41
CA GLY A 318 -21.48 -0.51 -13.39
C GLY A 318 -22.15 -1.77 -13.92
N LEU A 319 -22.72 -2.55 -13.00
CA LEU A 319 -23.53 -3.71 -13.33
C LEU A 319 -24.91 -3.24 -13.79
N TYR A 320 -25.31 -3.71 -14.95
CA TYR A 320 -26.63 -3.47 -15.53
C TYR A 320 -27.32 -4.79 -15.86
N ILE A 321 -28.60 -4.82 -15.70
CA ILE A 321 -29.46 -5.98 -16.07
C ILE A 321 -30.28 -5.57 -17.29
N ILE A 322 -30.18 -6.34 -18.38
CA ILE A 322 -30.98 -6.15 -19.57
C ILE A 322 -32.05 -7.23 -19.56
N ARG A 323 -33.30 -6.81 -19.65
CA ARG A 323 -34.43 -7.70 -19.82
C ARG A 323 -35.03 -7.49 -21.20
N ILE A 324 -35.21 -8.58 -21.97
CA ILE A 324 -35.85 -8.58 -23.27
C ILE A 324 -37.15 -9.35 -23.11
N VAL A 325 -38.28 -8.70 -23.41
CA VAL A 325 -39.61 -9.30 -23.38
C VAL A 325 -40.14 -9.30 -24.78
N SER A 326 -40.36 -10.49 -25.35
CA SER A 326 -41.08 -10.66 -26.63
C SER A 326 -42.58 -10.55 -26.40
N GLY A 327 -43.27 -9.83 -27.24
CA GLY A 327 -44.71 -9.71 -27.23
C GLY A 327 -45.42 -10.99 -27.62
#